data_8a5aad1d4b95fa92b89e6ad229cff35a
#
_entry.id   8a5aad1d4b95fa92b89e6ad229cff35a
#
_cell.length_a   1.000
_cell.length_b   1.000
_cell.length_c   1.000
_cell.angle_alpha   90.00
_cell.angle_beta   90.00
_cell.angle_gamma   90.00
#
_symmetry.space_group_name_H-M   'P 1'
#
loop_
_entity.id
_entity.type
_entity.pdbx_description
1 polymer ?
#
loop_
_entity_poly.entity_id
_entity_poly.type
_entity_poly.pdbx_seq_one_letter_code
_entity_poly.pdbx_strand_id
1 'polypeptide(L)'
;LDRSSAASDVYKRQVHLIVTDKIHVPVWGTQITTPHVNKDFAAVRLQTKIDNAGEKTAIRVETEILSPEGKVVTRKENTSRINHGQPFEQNFIVNAPELWSPESPSLYKAVSKIYADDKLVDTYTTRFGIRSIEYIADKGFYLNGEHRKFQGVCNHHDLGPLGAAINVAALRHQLTLLKDMGCDAIRTSHNMPT
;
A
#
# COMPACT_ATOMS: atom_id res chain seq x y z
N LEU A 1 -23.36 -6.31 16.17
CA LEU A 1 -23.21 -6.56 14.74
C LEU A 1 -24.55 -7.03 14.20
N ASP A 2 -25.25 -6.15 13.52
CA ASP A 2 -26.48 -6.53 12.83
C ASP A 2 -26.11 -7.40 11.61
N ARG A 3 -26.49 -8.66 11.66
CA ARG A 3 -26.16 -9.67 10.66
C ARG A 3 -27.15 -9.71 9.49
N SER A 4 -28.24 -8.96 9.56
CA SER A 4 -29.36 -9.16 8.64
C SER A 4 -29.25 -8.40 7.32
N SER A 5 -28.66 -7.23 7.30
CA SER A 5 -28.52 -6.40 6.09
C SER A 5 -27.30 -6.74 5.25
N ALA A 6 -26.31 -7.41 5.82
CA ALA A 6 -25.06 -7.76 5.16
C ALA A 6 -25.09 -9.10 4.41
N ALA A 7 -26.16 -9.88 4.52
CA ALA A 7 -26.18 -11.26 4.03
C ALA A 7 -25.99 -11.38 2.50
N SER A 8 -26.50 -10.45 1.71
CA SER A 8 -26.31 -10.49 0.25
C SER A 8 -24.94 -9.95 -0.19
N ASP A 9 -24.36 -9.05 0.59
CA ASP A 9 -23.05 -8.44 0.28
C ASP A 9 -21.88 -9.26 0.82
N VAL A 10 -22.10 -10.06 1.87
CA VAL A 10 -21.10 -11.00 2.42
C VAL A 10 -20.66 -12.04 1.39
N TYR A 11 -21.53 -12.40 0.46
CA TYR A 11 -21.22 -13.36 -0.61
C TYR A 11 -20.48 -12.74 -1.80
N LYS A 12 -20.50 -11.42 -1.94
CA LYS A 12 -19.88 -10.73 -3.09
C LYS A 12 -18.68 -9.89 -2.69
N ARG A 13 -18.73 -9.22 -1.54
CA ARG A 13 -17.67 -8.33 -1.04
C ARG A 13 -17.65 -8.33 0.48
N GLN A 14 -16.50 -8.01 1.05
CA GLN A 14 -16.38 -7.83 2.49
C GLN A 14 -16.61 -6.37 2.86
N VAL A 15 -17.38 -6.15 3.93
CA VAL A 15 -17.58 -4.82 4.53
C VAL A 15 -16.87 -4.79 5.87
N HIS A 16 -15.98 -3.82 6.05
CA HIS A 16 -15.24 -3.62 7.30
C HIS A 16 -15.73 -2.36 8.00
N LEU A 17 -16.08 -2.48 9.27
CA LEU A 17 -16.29 -1.33 10.14
C LEU A 17 -14.95 -0.96 10.80
N ILE A 18 -14.46 0.24 10.52
CA ILE A 18 -13.24 0.76 11.10
C ILE A 18 -13.63 1.83 12.13
N VAL A 19 -13.22 1.63 13.38
CA VAL A 19 -13.43 2.59 14.47
C VAL A 19 -12.11 3.30 14.73
N THR A 20 -12.14 4.64 14.66
CA THR A 20 -10.95 5.50 14.81
C THR A 20 -11.22 6.62 15.81
N ASP A 21 -10.16 7.30 16.23
CA ASP A 21 -10.28 8.61 16.89
C ASP A 21 -10.78 9.69 15.91
N LYS A 22 -11.18 10.85 16.43
CA LYS A 22 -11.53 12.01 15.59
C LYS A 22 -10.37 12.50 14.72
N ILE A 23 -9.14 12.24 15.16
CA ILE A 23 -7.91 12.52 14.45
C ILE A 23 -7.30 11.18 14.04
N HIS A 24 -7.30 10.88 12.76
CA HIS A 24 -6.85 9.61 12.22
C HIS A 24 -6.41 9.72 10.76
N VAL A 25 -5.71 8.70 10.28
CA VAL A 25 -5.42 8.53 8.84
C VAL A 25 -6.63 7.86 8.18
N PRO A 26 -7.30 8.51 7.22
CA PRO A 26 -8.44 7.89 6.53
C PRO A 26 -8.03 6.67 5.73
N VAL A 27 -9.00 5.86 5.33
CA VAL A 27 -8.77 4.74 4.43
C VAL A 27 -8.10 5.24 3.15
N TRP A 28 -6.97 4.59 2.77
CA TRP A 28 -6.09 5.03 1.69
C TRP A 28 -5.51 6.45 1.86
N GLY A 29 -5.42 6.93 3.09
CA GLY A 29 -4.89 8.25 3.43
C GLY A 29 -3.38 8.39 3.26
N THR A 30 -2.67 7.35 2.83
CA THR A 30 -1.23 7.40 2.56
C THR A 30 -0.91 7.19 1.09
N GLN A 31 0.06 7.94 0.59
CA GLN A 31 0.64 7.74 -0.74
C GLN A 31 2.15 7.63 -0.62
N ILE A 32 2.72 6.54 -1.14
CA ILE A 32 4.17 6.31 -1.16
C ILE A 32 4.65 6.26 -2.61
N THR A 33 5.71 7.01 -2.88
CA THR A 33 6.42 6.99 -4.15
C THR A 33 7.91 6.81 -3.93
N THR A 34 8.60 6.24 -4.90
CA THR A 34 10.06 6.04 -4.91
C THR A 34 10.67 6.79 -6.10
N PRO A 35 10.79 8.14 -5.99
CA PRO A 35 11.17 8.99 -7.13
C PRO A 35 12.59 8.75 -7.64
N HIS A 36 13.45 8.21 -6.81
CA HIS A 36 14.81 7.84 -7.20
C HIS A 36 15.20 6.52 -6.56
N VAL A 37 15.62 5.57 -7.38
CA VAL A 37 15.97 4.21 -6.93
C VAL A 37 17.19 3.73 -7.70
N ASN A 38 18.20 3.27 -6.97
CA ASN A 38 19.35 2.52 -7.50
C ASN A 38 19.76 1.46 -6.46
N LYS A 39 20.87 0.75 -6.69
CA LYS A 39 21.35 -0.30 -5.77
C LYS A 39 21.92 0.26 -4.46
N ASP A 40 22.39 1.51 -4.45
CA ASP A 40 23.05 2.10 -3.30
C ASP A 40 22.04 2.76 -2.36
N PHE A 41 21.01 3.39 -2.93
CA PHE A 41 19.94 4.01 -2.14
C PHE A 41 18.64 4.16 -2.90
N ALA A 42 17.56 4.34 -2.13
CA ALA A 42 16.26 4.75 -2.64
C ALA A 42 15.75 5.97 -1.87
N ALA A 43 15.27 6.98 -2.60
CA ALA A 43 14.48 8.05 -2.03
C ALA A 43 13.02 7.60 -1.93
N VAL A 44 12.45 7.65 -0.73
CA VAL A 44 11.04 7.29 -0.48
C VAL A 44 10.31 8.53 -0.02
N ARG A 45 9.26 8.91 -0.75
CA ARG A 45 8.36 10.02 -0.37
C ARG A 45 7.06 9.43 0.12
N LEU A 46 6.70 9.74 1.37
CA LEU A 46 5.42 9.41 1.99
C LEU A 46 4.61 10.69 2.17
N GLN A 47 3.38 10.67 1.67
CA GLN A 47 2.36 11.66 1.96
C GLN A 47 1.28 11.00 2.82
N THR A 48 0.98 11.60 3.97
CA THR A 48 -0.03 11.10 4.91
C THR A 48 -1.10 12.15 5.09
N LYS A 49 -2.33 11.84 4.66
CA LYS A 49 -3.52 12.65 4.97
C LYS A 49 -3.95 12.35 6.39
N ILE A 50 -4.41 13.37 7.10
CA ILE A 50 -4.99 13.21 8.43
C ILE A 50 -6.33 13.91 8.43
N ASP A 51 -7.37 13.17 8.75
CA ASP A 51 -8.68 13.72 9.04
C ASP A 51 -8.71 14.19 10.49
N ASN A 52 -9.25 15.38 10.70
CA ASN A 52 -9.45 15.96 12.01
C ASN A 52 -10.89 16.49 12.09
N ALA A 53 -11.76 15.75 12.74
CA ALA A 53 -13.14 16.14 13.03
C ALA A 53 -13.28 16.93 14.34
N GLY A 54 -12.16 17.23 15.01
CA GLY A 54 -12.09 17.97 16.27
C GLY A 54 -11.63 19.42 16.09
N GLU A 55 -11.17 20.00 17.19
CA GLU A 55 -10.58 21.33 17.21
C GLU A 55 -9.17 21.34 16.58
N LYS A 56 -8.72 22.53 16.19
CA LYS A 56 -7.38 22.72 15.64
C LYS A 56 -6.34 22.44 16.72
N THR A 57 -5.58 21.35 16.56
CA THR A 57 -4.54 20.95 17.50
C THR A 57 -3.20 20.73 16.79
N ALA A 58 -2.12 20.69 17.56
CA ALA A 58 -0.82 20.31 17.05
C ALA A 58 -0.80 18.80 16.83
N ILE A 59 -0.41 18.38 15.62
CA ILE A 59 -0.28 16.97 15.24
C ILE A 59 1.19 16.67 14.96
N ARG A 60 1.68 15.62 15.59
CA ARG A 60 3.01 15.06 15.36
C ARG A 60 2.86 13.71 14.67
N VAL A 61 3.54 13.56 13.55
CA VAL A 61 3.58 12.32 12.77
C VAL A 61 4.99 11.74 12.87
N GLU A 62 5.10 10.60 13.50
CA GLU A 62 6.32 9.82 13.59
C GLU A 62 6.18 8.62 12.65
N THR A 63 7.11 8.48 11.70
CA THR A 63 7.08 7.35 10.77
C THR A 63 8.40 6.60 10.79
N GLU A 64 8.28 5.28 10.93
CA GLU A 64 9.38 4.32 10.81
C GLU A 64 9.21 3.53 9.52
N ILE A 65 10.29 3.41 8.74
CA ILE A 65 10.34 2.48 7.61
C ILE A 65 11.02 1.21 8.08
N LEU A 66 10.32 0.09 7.94
CA LEU A 66 10.82 -1.23 8.28
C LEU A 66 11.19 -1.99 7.00
N SER A 67 12.32 -2.71 7.05
CA SER A 67 12.74 -3.63 5.99
C SER A 67 11.77 -4.82 5.85
N PRO A 68 11.90 -5.65 4.80
CA PRO A 68 11.12 -6.88 4.66
C PRO A 68 11.20 -7.81 5.89
N GLU A 69 12.36 -7.85 6.59
CA GLU A 69 12.58 -8.62 7.82
C GLU A 69 12.00 -7.96 9.08
N GLY A 70 11.45 -6.74 8.95
CA GLY A 70 10.86 -6.01 10.07
C GLY A 70 11.85 -5.16 10.89
N LYS A 71 13.06 -4.92 10.41
CA LYS A 71 14.04 -4.03 11.07
C LYS A 71 13.79 -2.58 10.67
N VAL A 72 13.87 -1.65 11.62
CA VAL A 72 13.81 -0.21 11.32
C VAL A 72 15.05 0.21 10.54
N VAL A 73 14.86 0.69 9.31
CA VAL A 73 15.94 1.16 8.42
C VAL A 73 16.08 2.67 8.41
N THR A 74 14.99 3.38 8.66
CA THR A 74 15.01 4.84 8.80
C THR A 74 13.77 5.32 9.56
N ARG A 75 13.87 6.51 10.17
CA ARG A 75 12.78 7.11 10.95
C ARG A 75 12.75 8.61 10.72
N LYS A 76 11.57 9.19 10.75
CA LYS A 76 11.36 10.63 10.67
C LYS A 76 10.15 11.08 11.50
N GLU A 77 10.25 12.29 12.02
CA GLU A 77 9.19 12.94 12.77
C GLU A 77 8.95 14.33 12.20
N ASN A 78 7.67 14.69 12.07
CA ASN A 78 7.24 16.03 11.66
C ASN A 78 6.10 16.48 12.55
N THR A 79 6.12 17.75 12.93
CA THR A 79 5.03 18.38 13.69
C THR A 79 4.44 19.54 12.90
N SER A 80 3.12 19.60 12.83
CA SER A 80 2.41 20.72 12.19
C SER A 80 1.07 20.96 12.88
N ARG A 81 0.59 22.20 12.84
CA ARG A 81 -0.79 22.54 13.17
C ARG A 81 -1.62 22.45 11.89
N ILE A 82 -2.38 21.37 11.74
CA ILE A 82 -3.12 21.12 10.52
C ILE A 82 -4.48 21.82 10.53
N ASN A 83 -4.74 22.53 9.42
CA ASN A 83 -6.09 22.76 8.92
C ASN A 83 -6.43 21.58 7.99
N HIS A 84 -7.71 21.18 7.96
CA HIS A 84 -8.22 20.11 7.11
C HIS A 84 -7.55 20.07 5.72
N GLY A 85 -7.09 18.88 5.32
CA GLY A 85 -6.83 18.54 3.94
C GLY A 85 -5.39 18.66 3.42
N GLN A 86 -4.43 19.18 4.18
CA GLN A 86 -3.03 19.17 3.73
C GLN A 86 -2.31 17.90 4.20
N PRO A 87 -1.71 17.11 3.29
CA PRO A 87 -0.96 15.93 3.68
C PRO A 87 0.37 16.32 4.35
N PHE A 88 0.77 15.53 5.35
CA PHE A 88 2.15 15.53 5.82
C PHE A 88 3.04 14.90 4.77
N GLU A 89 4.12 15.57 4.40
CA GLU A 89 5.12 15.01 3.51
C GLU A 89 6.38 14.66 4.30
N GLN A 90 6.83 13.42 4.15
CA GLN A 90 8.06 12.92 4.73
C GLN A 90 8.91 12.25 3.65
N ASN A 91 10.19 12.65 3.58
CA ASN A 91 11.13 12.10 2.61
C ASN A 91 12.18 11.29 3.37
N PHE A 92 12.40 10.06 2.96
CA PHE A 92 13.33 9.11 3.58
C PHE A 92 14.39 8.68 2.57
N ILE A 93 15.54 8.28 3.09
CA ILE A 93 16.57 7.56 2.33
C ILE A 93 16.68 6.16 2.93
N VAL A 94 16.59 5.16 2.07
CA VAL A 94 16.84 3.76 2.39
C VAL A 94 18.13 3.35 1.68
N ASN A 95 19.16 3.03 2.45
CA ASN A 95 20.45 2.61 1.91
C ASN A 95 20.43 1.12 1.56
N ALA A 96 21.10 0.74 0.47
CA ALA A 96 21.19 -0.63 -0.04
C ALA A 96 19.80 -1.33 -0.05
N PRO A 97 18.79 -0.76 -0.74
CA PRO A 97 17.42 -1.27 -0.67
C PRO A 97 17.30 -2.64 -1.36
N GLU A 98 16.48 -3.50 -0.77
CA GLU A 98 15.99 -4.68 -1.47
C GLU A 98 14.91 -4.27 -2.47
N LEU A 99 15.22 -4.36 -3.75
CA LEU A 99 14.31 -3.95 -4.80
C LEU A 99 13.21 -4.99 -5.00
N TRP A 100 11.99 -4.49 -5.15
CA TRP A 100 10.86 -5.33 -5.48
C TRP A 100 10.90 -5.78 -6.95
N SER A 101 10.73 -7.06 -7.17
CA SER A 101 10.45 -7.64 -8.49
C SER A 101 9.43 -8.79 -8.36
N PRO A 102 8.83 -9.28 -9.45
CA PRO A 102 7.98 -10.48 -9.40
C PRO A 102 8.69 -11.73 -8.89
N GLU A 103 9.99 -11.83 -9.09
CA GLU A 103 10.83 -12.94 -8.60
C GLU A 103 11.17 -12.77 -7.12
N SER A 104 11.34 -11.52 -6.67
CA SER A 104 11.67 -11.17 -5.29
C SER A 104 10.75 -10.03 -4.82
N PRO A 105 9.50 -10.34 -4.40
CA PRO A 105 8.51 -9.34 -4.05
C PRO A 105 8.74 -8.76 -2.63
N SER A 106 9.94 -8.19 -2.41
CA SER A 106 10.33 -7.58 -1.14
C SER A 106 9.45 -6.39 -0.79
N LEU A 107 8.79 -6.43 0.38
CA LEU A 107 7.87 -5.40 0.82
C LEU A 107 8.34 -4.76 2.13
N TYR A 108 8.56 -3.46 2.07
CA TYR A 108 8.77 -2.57 3.20
C TYR A 108 7.44 -2.21 3.86
N LYS A 109 7.52 -1.72 5.10
CA LYS A 109 6.37 -1.16 5.83
C LYS A 109 6.70 0.25 6.30
N ALA A 110 5.83 1.20 6.02
CA ALA A 110 5.83 2.50 6.67
C ALA A 110 4.82 2.44 7.82
N VAL A 111 5.29 2.56 9.05
CA VAL A 111 4.47 2.60 10.26
C VAL A 111 4.42 4.04 10.75
N SER A 112 3.28 4.68 10.55
CA SER A 112 3.04 6.08 10.95
C SER A 112 2.23 6.12 12.23
N LYS A 113 2.79 6.72 13.27
CA LYS A 113 2.13 6.99 14.55
C LYS A 113 1.71 8.43 14.59
N ILE A 114 0.46 8.68 14.87
CA ILE A 114 -0.14 10.01 14.91
C ILE A 114 -0.38 10.40 16.36
N TYR A 115 0.17 11.54 16.75
CA TYR A 115 0.00 12.08 18.09
C TYR A 115 -0.74 13.41 18.02
N ALA A 116 -1.72 13.60 18.90
CA ALA A 116 -2.40 14.86 19.15
C ALA A 116 -2.15 15.26 20.60
N ASP A 117 -1.60 16.44 20.84
CA ASP A 117 -1.20 16.93 22.16
C ASP A 117 -0.40 15.84 22.94
N ASP A 118 0.61 15.27 22.29
CA ASP A 118 1.50 14.19 22.77
C ASP A 118 0.81 12.85 23.11
N LYS A 119 -0.49 12.72 22.89
CA LYS A 119 -1.20 11.46 23.02
C LYS A 119 -1.24 10.73 21.68
N LEU A 120 -0.86 9.44 21.67
CA LEU A 120 -1.03 8.57 20.49
C LEU A 120 -2.53 8.38 20.22
N VAL A 121 -2.99 8.81 19.04
CA VAL A 121 -4.40 8.73 18.63
C VAL A 121 -4.64 7.77 17.48
N ASP A 122 -3.61 7.51 16.65
CA ASP A 122 -3.72 6.54 15.55
C ASP A 122 -2.38 5.92 15.20
N THR A 123 -2.42 4.72 14.63
CA THR A 123 -1.26 4.03 14.04
C THR A 123 -1.66 3.42 12.70
N TYR A 124 -1.04 3.88 11.64
CA TYR A 124 -1.34 3.44 10.29
C TYR A 124 -0.14 2.76 9.63
N THR A 125 -0.36 1.58 9.05
CA THR A 125 0.71 0.82 8.39
C THR A 125 0.45 0.68 6.91
N THR A 126 1.41 1.12 6.10
CA THR A 126 1.38 1.02 4.63
C THR A 126 2.49 0.11 4.15
N ARG A 127 2.14 -0.93 3.37
CA ARG A 127 3.11 -1.78 2.70
C ARG A 127 3.45 -1.22 1.32
N PHE A 128 4.72 -1.25 0.94
CA PHE A 128 5.17 -0.79 -0.37
C PHE A 128 6.43 -1.53 -0.84
N GLY A 129 6.60 -1.64 -2.15
CA GLY A 129 7.82 -2.13 -2.75
C GLY A 129 8.69 -0.98 -3.27
N ILE A 130 10.00 -1.08 -3.09
CA ILE A 130 10.96 -0.13 -3.65
C ILE A 130 11.34 -0.61 -5.03
N ARG A 131 11.00 0.16 -6.08
CA ARG A 131 11.31 -0.16 -7.47
C ARG A 131 11.36 1.09 -8.34
N SER A 132 12.10 1.03 -9.43
CA SER A 132 12.01 2.00 -10.53
C SER A 132 11.18 1.43 -11.68
N ILE A 133 10.40 2.27 -12.31
CA ILE A 133 9.58 1.94 -13.48
C ILE A 133 9.84 3.00 -14.55
N GLU A 134 10.19 2.55 -15.74
CA GLU A 134 10.40 3.43 -16.88
C GLU A 134 9.71 2.89 -18.13
N TYR A 135 9.12 3.79 -18.90
CA TYR A 135 8.61 3.51 -20.23
C TYR A 135 9.42 4.29 -21.24
N ILE A 136 10.21 3.60 -22.03
CA ILE A 136 11.08 4.21 -23.03
C ILE A 136 10.46 3.98 -24.41
N ALA A 137 10.22 5.08 -25.15
CA ALA A 137 9.69 5.00 -26.51
C ALA A 137 10.53 4.06 -27.37
N ASP A 138 9.88 3.19 -28.14
CA ASP A 138 10.46 2.16 -29.02
C ASP A 138 11.28 1.07 -28.32
N LYS A 139 11.49 1.18 -26.99
CA LYS A 139 12.21 0.15 -26.20
C LYS A 139 11.34 -0.59 -25.22
N GLY A 140 10.19 -0.01 -24.82
CA GLY A 140 9.20 -0.66 -23.96
C GLY A 140 9.38 -0.39 -22.48
N PHE A 141 9.02 -1.34 -21.66
CA PHE A 141 8.96 -1.25 -20.21
C PHE A 141 10.26 -1.73 -19.54
N TYR A 142 10.71 -0.95 -18.56
CA TYR A 142 11.87 -1.29 -17.73
C TYR A 142 11.46 -1.32 -16.25
N LEU A 143 11.87 -2.37 -15.56
CA LEU A 143 11.74 -2.52 -14.12
C LEU A 143 13.14 -2.60 -13.50
N ASN A 144 13.45 -1.70 -12.57
CA ASN A 144 14.77 -1.62 -11.93
C ASN A 144 15.94 -1.50 -12.92
N GLY A 145 15.70 -0.81 -14.05
CA GLY A 145 16.68 -0.63 -15.12
C GLY A 145 16.79 -1.81 -16.10
N GLU A 146 16.04 -2.89 -15.91
CA GLU A 146 16.05 -4.06 -16.79
C GLU A 146 14.82 -4.05 -17.71
N HIS A 147 15.05 -4.29 -19.01
CA HIS A 147 13.95 -4.42 -19.99
C HIS A 147 13.12 -5.66 -19.67
N ARG A 148 11.78 -5.48 -19.62
CA ARG A 148 10.87 -6.55 -19.28
C ARG A 148 9.66 -6.60 -20.20
N LYS A 149 9.28 -7.80 -20.62
CA LYS A 149 7.99 -8.11 -21.23
C LYS A 149 7.12 -8.80 -20.20
N PHE A 150 5.88 -8.35 -20.10
CA PHE A 150 4.91 -8.99 -19.21
C PHE A 150 4.33 -10.25 -19.85
N GLN A 151 4.27 -11.32 -19.06
CA GLN A 151 3.54 -12.53 -19.36
C GLN A 151 2.37 -12.61 -18.39
N GLY A 152 1.17 -12.27 -18.87
CA GLY A 152 0.06 -12.12 -17.97
C GLY A 152 -1.27 -12.49 -18.57
N VAL A 153 -2.27 -12.53 -17.71
CA VAL A 153 -3.66 -12.86 -18.06
C VAL A 153 -4.59 -11.75 -17.63
N CYS A 154 -5.77 -11.69 -18.28
CA CYS A 154 -6.91 -10.94 -17.78
C CYS A 154 -7.65 -11.80 -16.76
N ASN A 155 -7.70 -11.33 -15.51
CA ASN A 155 -8.38 -12.03 -14.45
C ASN A 155 -9.68 -11.30 -14.11
N HIS A 156 -10.82 -11.97 -14.35
CA HIS A 156 -12.13 -11.49 -13.98
C HIS A 156 -12.41 -11.83 -12.51
N HIS A 157 -13.34 -11.14 -11.87
CA HIS A 157 -13.76 -11.39 -10.50
C HIS A 157 -14.70 -12.60 -10.39
N ASP A 158 -14.32 -13.69 -11.01
CA ASP A 158 -15.06 -14.95 -11.01
C ASP A 158 -14.17 -16.05 -10.44
N LEU A 159 -14.63 -16.66 -9.36
CA LEU A 159 -13.96 -17.76 -8.68
C LEU A 159 -14.67 -19.10 -8.92
N GLY A 160 -15.19 -19.31 -10.12
CA GLY A 160 -15.89 -20.53 -10.54
C GLY A 160 -17.17 -20.75 -9.73
N PRO A 161 -17.30 -21.86 -8.97
CA PRO A 161 -18.53 -22.15 -8.23
C PRO A 161 -18.88 -21.11 -7.16
N LEU A 162 -17.94 -20.26 -6.77
CA LEU A 162 -18.19 -19.15 -5.85
C LEU A 162 -18.71 -17.88 -6.54
N GLY A 163 -18.73 -17.86 -7.89
CA GLY A 163 -19.11 -16.69 -8.66
C GLY A 163 -18.26 -15.47 -8.32
N ALA A 164 -18.91 -14.33 -8.11
CA ALA A 164 -18.24 -13.06 -7.75
C ALA A 164 -17.94 -12.92 -6.24
N ALA A 165 -18.19 -13.96 -5.43
CA ALA A 165 -17.87 -13.93 -4.02
C ALA A 165 -16.35 -13.95 -3.81
N ILE A 166 -15.87 -13.09 -2.90
CA ILE A 166 -14.43 -13.01 -2.62
C ILE A 166 -14.09 -14.01 -1.51
N ASN A 167 -13.32 -15.01 -1.90
CA ASN A 167 -12.68 -15.94 -0.96
C ASN A 167 -11.17 -15.83 -1.09
N VAL A 168 -10.51 -15.33 -0.03
CA VAL A 168 -9.07 -15.06 -0.04
C VAL A 168 -8.25 -16.32 -0.32
N ALA A 169 -8.67 -17.49 0.20
CA ALA A 169 -7.97 -18.74 -0.03
C ALA A 169 -8.07 -19.20 -1.50
N ALA A 170 -9.28 -19.11 -2.07
CA ALA A 170 -9.51 -19.45 -3.48
C ALA A 170 -8.73 -18.50 -4.42
N LEU A 171 -8.77 -17.19 -4.14
CA LEU A 171 -8.00 -16.21 -4.91
C LEU A 171 -6.50 -16.47 -4.81
N ARG A 172 -5.99 -16.75 -3.61
CA ARG A 172 -4.58 -17.11 -3.42
C ARG A 172 -4.19 -18.34 -4.24
N HIS A 173 -5.02 -19.37 -4.22
CA HIS A 173 -4.80 -20.58 -5.01
C HIS A 173 -4.76 -20.27 -6.52
N GLN A 174 -5.72 -19.48 -7.03
CA GLN A 174 -5.76 -19.03 -8.41
C GLN A 174 -4.47 -18.26 -8.79
N LEU A 175 -4.04 -17.31 -7.96
CA LEU A 175 -2.81 -16.55 -8.20
C LEU A 175 -1.57 -17.44 -8.16
N THR A 176 -1.54 -18.46 -7.30
CA THR A 176 -0.44 -19.44 -7.25
C THR A 176 -0.37 -20.23 -8.56
N LEU A 177 -1.50 -20.75 -9.04
CA LEU A 177 -1.55 -21.47 -10.32
C LEU A 177 -1.10 -20.60 -11.49
N LEU A 178 -1.50 -19.34 -11.54
CA LEU A 178 -1.05 -18.41 -12.58
C LEU A 178 0.45 -18.16 -12.50
N LYS A 179 1.00 -18.02 -11.31
CA LYS A 179 2.44 -17.86 -11.09
C LYS A 179 3.21 -19.14 -11.52
N ASP A 180 2.72 -20.31 -11.15
CA ASP A 180 3.32 -21.61 -11.53
C ASP A 180 3.27 -21.84 -13.05
N MET A 181 2.26 -21.28 -13.73
CA MET A 181 2.17 -21.28 -15.20
C MET A 181 3.16 -20.30 -15.87
N GLY A 182 3.86 -19.47 -15.09
CA GLY A 182 4.83 -18.50 -15.58
C GLY A 182 4.30 -17.08 -15.76
N CYS A 183 3.11 -16.78 -15.25
CA CYS A 183 2.60 -15.41 -15.26
C CYS A 183 3.32 -14.53 -14.25
N ASP A 184 3.73 -13.35 -14.68
CA ASP A 184 4.34 -12.30 -13.84
C ASP A 184 3.50 -11.02 -13.77
N ALA A 185 2.35 -11.00 -14.45
CA ALA A 185 1.42 -9.89 -14.47
C ALA A 185 -0.04 -10.37 -14.53
N ILE A 186 -0.93 -9.57 -13.95
CA ILE A 186 -2.38 -9.77 -14.01
C ILE A 186 -3.05 -8.44 -14.33
N ARG A 187 -3.95 -8.46 -15.30
CA ARG A 187 -4.89 -7.37 -15.52
C ARG A 187 -6.20 -7.70 -14.80
N THR A 188 -6.54 -6.90 -13.80
CA THR A 188 -7.84 -6.98 -13.14
C THR A 188 -8.92 -6.43 -14.08
N SER A 189 -9.59 -7.32 -14.79
CA SER A 189 -10.51 -6.93 -15.85
C SER A 189 -11.75 -6.26 -15.29
N HIS A 190 -11.93 -5.00 -15.69
CA HIS A 190 -13.08 -4.10 -15.63
C HIS A 190 -13.58 -3.70 -14.23
N ASN A 191 -13.07 -4.27 -13.15
CA ASN A 191 -13.53 -3.98 -11.80
C ASN A 191 -12.35 -3.63 -10.88
N MET A 192 -12.64 -2.78 -9.90
CA MET A 192 -11.70 -2.52 -8.81
C MET A 192 -11.54 -3.82 -7.99
N PRO A 193 -10.33 -4.34 -7.83
CA PRO A 193 -10.07 -5.43 -6.88
C PRO A 193 -10.24 -4.93 -5.44
N THR A 194 -10.53 -5.83 -4.57
CA THR A 194 -10.62 -5.58 -3.11
C THR A 194 -9.25 -5.73 -2.47
#